data_f6a39a0e3e1987a8392a9103fca9f1e3
#
_entry.id   f6a39a0e3e1987a8392a9103fca9f1e3
#
_cell.length_a   1.000
_cell.length_b   1.000
_cell.length_c   1.000
_cell.angle_alpha   90.00
_cell.angle_beta   90.00
_cell.angle_gamma   90.00
#
_symmetry.space_group_name_H-M   'P 1'
#
loop_
_entity.id
_entity.type
_entity.pdbx_description
1 polymer ?
#
loop_
_entity_poly.entity_id
_entity_poly.type
_entity_poly.pdbx_seq_one_letter_code
_entity_poly.pdbx_strand_id
1 'polypeptide(L)'
;MRKFIGAIDQGTTSTRFIVFDHAGNIVAVDQKEHKQYYPAPGLVEHDALEIWNNTREVIQNSLRKSGLSPDDLAALGITNQRETSVLWRRSTGLPVMNAIVWQ
;
A
#
# COMPACT_ATOMS: atom_id res chain seq x y z
N MET A 1 -7.69 23.16 6.08
CA MET A 1 -7.08 22.78 7.37
C MET A 1 -6.81 21.29 7.41
N ARG A 2 -5.62 20.91 7.87
CA ARG A 2 -5.20 19.49 7.89
C ARG A 2 -5.69 18.83 9.17
N LYS A 3 -6.80 18.11 9.07
CA LYS A 3 -7.46 17.49 10.23
C LYS A 3 -7.49 15.96 10.17
N PHE A 4 -6.93 15.37 9.13
CA PHE A 4 -7.06 13.94 8.88
C PHE A 4 -5.71 13.26 8.84
N ILE A 5 -5.70 11.97 9.10
CA ILE A 5 -4.50 11.14 9.04
C ILE A 5 -4.78 9.98 8.11
N GLY A 6 -3.85 9.73 7.18
CA GLY A 6 -3.90 8.56 6.32
C GLY A 6 -3.01 7.45 6.86
N ALA A 7 -3.43 6.21 6.68
CA ALA A 7 -2.63 5.05 7.04
C ALA A 7 -2.60 4.06 5.88
N ILE A 8 -1.38 3.72 5.43
CA ILE A 8 -1.16 2.68 4.44
C ILE A 8 -0.88 1.38 5.20
N ASP A 9 -1.73 0.39 4.99
CA ASP A 9 -1.58 -0.94 5.55
C ASP A 9 -1.20 -1.88 4.42
N GLN A 10 0.11 -2.09 4.25
CA GLN A 10 0.64 -2.98 3.23
C GLN A 10 0.76 -4.38 3.81
N GLY A 11 -0.26 -5.21 3.53
CA GLY A 11 -0.29 -6.58 4.00
C GLY A 11 0.29 -7.57 3.00
N THR A 12 0.25 -8.85 3.36
CA THR A 12 0.77 -9.94 2.53
C THR A 12 -0.16 -10.24 1.35
N THR A 13 -1.46 -10.02 1.50
CA THR A 13 -2.44 -10.35 0.47
C THR A 13 -3.07 -9.13 -0.18
N SER A 14 -3.03 -7.98 0.47
CA SER A 14 -3.70 -6.78 -0.02
C SER A 14 -3.05 -5.53 0.53
N THR A 15 -3.36 -4.41 -0.13
CA THR A 15 -3.00 -3.07 0.31
C THR A 15 -4.28 -2.35 0.71
N ARG A 16 -4.26 -1.69 1.86
CA ARG A 16 -5.41 -0.95 2.39
C ARG A 16 -4.97 0.47 2.73
N PHE A 17 -5.84 1.43 2.47
CA PHE A 17 -5.65 2.80 2.93
C PHE A 17 -6.84 3.23 3.76
N ILE A 18 -6.56 3.79 4.93
CA ILE A 18 -7.58 4.21 5.88
C ILE A 18 -7.38 5.68 6.17
N VAL A 19 -8.47 6.45 6.16
CA VAL A 19 -8.45 7.86 6.56
C VAL A 19 -9.15 7.98 7.91
N PHE A 20 -8.45 8.59 8.87
CA PHE A 20 -8.99 8.86 10.20
C PHE A 20 -9.17 10.36 10.38
N ASP A 21 -10.21 10.75 11.14
CA ASP A 21 -10.32 12.11 11.61
C ASP A 21 -9.47 12.32 12.88
N HIS A 22 -9.45 13.54 13.40
CA HIS A 22 -8.62 13.86 14.57
C HIS A 22 -9.12 13.19 15.86
N ALA A 23 -10.35 12.68 15.87
CA ALA A 23 -10.89 11.94 17.01
C ALA A 23 -10.64 10.43 16.91
N GLY A 24 -9.97 9.98 15.83
CA GLY A 24 -9.65 8.58 15.61
C GLY A 24 -10.76 7.79 14.93
N ASN A 25 -11.79 8.43 14.42
CA ASN A 25 -12.85 7.76 13.68
C ASN A 25 -12.43 7.49 12.26
N ILE A 26 -12.82 6.32 11.74
CA ILE A 26 -12.56 5.98 10.33
C ILE A 26 -13.53 6.75 9.44
N VAL A 27 -12.97 7.54 8.52
CA VAL A 27 -13.73 8.37 7.58
C VAL A 27 -13.90 7.66 6.24
N ALA A 28 -12.88 6.95 5.80
CA ALA A 28 -12.91 6.20 4.54
C ALA A 28 -11.88 5.08 4.57
N VAL A 29 -12.17 4.02 3.81
CA VAL A 29 -11.26 2.88 3.62
C VAL A 29 -11.38 2.42 2.18
N ASP A 30 -10.26 2.04 1.59
CA ASP A 30 -10.25 1.28 0.35
C ASP A 30 -9.17 0.20 0.43
N GLN A 31 -9.38 -0.90 -0.26
CA GLN A 31 -8.51 -2.06 -0.20
C GLN A 31 -8.46 -2.74 -1.56
N LYS A 32 -7.28 -3.26 -1.91
CA LYS A 32 -7.10 -4.01 -3.16
C LYS A 32 -6.12 -5.15 -2.94
N GLU A 33 -6.50 -6.33 -3.41
CA GLU A 33 -5.65 -7.50 -3.37
C GLU A 33 -4.60 -7.44 -4.49
N HIS A 34 -3.44 -8.06 -4.25
CA HIS A 34 -2.43 -8.25 -5.27
C HIS A 34 -2.22 -9.74 -5.52
N LYS A 35 -1.71 -10.06 -6.71
CA LYS A 35 -1.52 -11.44 -7.13
C LYS A 35 -0.36 -12.08 -6.37
N GLN A 36 -0.54 -13.35 -6.02
CA GLN A 36 0.50 -14.21 -5.47
C GLN A 36 1.10 -15.02 -6.60
N TYR A 37 2.42 -15.10 -6.67
CA TYR A 37 3.13 -15.90 -7.66
C TYR A 37 3.84 -17.04 -6.95
N TYR A 38 3.71 -18.24 -7.49
CA TYR A 38 4.30 -19.45 -6.91
C TYR A 38 5.23 -20.08 -7.94
N PRO A 39 6.48 -19.55 -8.11
CA PRO A 39 7.37 -20.05 -9.17
C PRO A 39 7.83 -21.49 -8.95
N ALA A 40 7.81 -21.96 -7.71
CA ALA A 40 8.16 -23.34 -7.36
C ALA A 40 7.53 -23.68 -6.01
N PRO A 41 7.42 -24.97 -5.65
CA PRO A 41 6.92 -25.36 -4.33
C PRO A 41 7.73 -24.69 -3.22
N GLY A 42 7.02 -24.08 -2.26
CA GLY A 42 7.64 -23.40 -1.12
C GLY A 42 8.13 -21.99 -1.41
N LEU A 43 7.93 -21.47 -2.63
CA LEU A 43 8.33 -20.12 -2.99
C LEU A 43 7.10 -19.25 -3.25
N VAL A 44 7.13 -18.02 -2.74
CA VAL A 44 6.09 -17.03 -2.97
C VAL A 44 6.76 -15.73 -3.42
N GLU A 45 6.21 -15.12 -4.46
CA GLU A 45 6.69 -13.84 -4.97
C GLU A 45 5.54 -12.87 -5.19
N HIS A 46 5.85 -11.58 -5.12
CA HIS A 46 4.93 -10.50 -5.45
C HIS A 46 5.54 -9.58 -6.49
N ASP A 47 4.69 -8.97 -7.31
CA ASP A 47 5.11 -7.91 -8.23
C ASP A 47 5.11 -6.58 -7.48
N ALA A 48 6.29 -6.03 -7.24
CA ALA A 48 6.43 -4.78 -6.48
C ALA A 48 5.74 -3.60 -7.18
N LEU A 49 5.71 -3.57 -8.52
CA LEU A 49 5.01 -2.51 -9.26
C LEU A 49 3.50 -2.62 -9.10
N GLU A 50 2.96 -3.82 -9.06
CA GLU A 50 1.53 -4.02 -8.80
C GLU A 50 1.17 -3.47 -7.41
N ILE A 51 1.99 -3.77 -6.40
CA ILE A 51 1.77 -3.26 -5.04
C ILE A 51 1.81 -1.74 -5.03
N TRP A 52 2.76 -1.13 -5.72
CA TRP A 52 2.87 0.33 -5.81
C TRP A 52 1.63 0.94 -6.48
N ASN A 53 1.21 0.37 -7.61
CA ASN A 53 0.04 0.85 -8.33
C ASN A 53 -1.23 0.68 -7.51
N ASN A 54 -1.37 -0.43 -6.80
CA ASN A 54 -2.50 -0.66 -5.90
C ASN A 54 -2.50 0.35 -4.74
N THR A 55 -1.34 0.66 -4.19
CA THR A 55 -1.20 1.65 -3.13
C THR A 55 -1.72 3.02 -3.60
N ARG A 56 -1.29 3.45 -4.78
CA ARG A 56 -1.77 4.72 -5.36
C ARG A 56 -3.27 4.71 -5.56
N GLU A 57 -3.82 3.60 -6.06
CA GLU A 57 -5.25 3.47 -6.34
C GLU A 57 -6.09 3.54 -5.07
N VAL A 58 -5.71 2.81 -4.01
CA VAL A 58 -6.50 2.82 -2.77
C VAL A 58 -6.43 4.18 -2.07
N ILE A 59 -5.31 4.89 -2.18
CA ILE A 59 -5.21 6.25 -1.67
C ILE A 59 -6.17 7.17 -2.40
N GLN A 60 -6.14 7.15 -3.74
CA GLN A 60 -6.99 8.00 -4.56
C GLN A 60 -8.47 7.71 -4.32
N ASN A 61 -8.83 6.44 -4.26
CA ASN A 61 -10.22 6.03 -4.04
C ASN A 61 -10.73 6.43 -2.65
N SER A 62 -9.92 6.26 -1.62
CA SER A 62 -10.29 6.65 -0.26
C SER A 62 -10.52 8.15 -0.14
N LEU A 63 -9.63 8.94 -0.73
CA LEU A 63 -9.78 10.39 -0.72
C LEU A 63 -11.02 10.83 -1.51
N ARG A 64 -11.28 10.20 -2.65
CA ARG A 64 -12.48 10.48 -3.45
C ARG A 64 -13.75 10.16 -2.68
N LYS A 65 -13.81 9.00 -2.03
CA LYS A 65 -14.99 8.60 -1.23
C LYS A 65 -15.29 9.57 -0.11
N SER A 66 -14.25 10.13 0.50
CA SER A 66 -14.40 11.05 1.63
C SER A 66 -14.54 12.52 1.21
N GLY A 67 -14.34 12.82 -0.08
CA GLY A 67 -14.36 14.21 -0.56
C GLY A 67 -13.15 15.01 -0.14
N LEU A 68 -12.07 14.34 0.24
CA LEU A 68 -10.85 14.99 0.72
C LEU A 68 -9.79 15.04 -0.37
N SER A 69 -8.86 15.98 -0.21
CA SER A 69 -7.66 16.09 -1.03
C SER A 69 -6.44 15.69 -0.19
N PRO A 70 -5.27 15.41 -0.82
CA PRO A 70 -4.06 15.14 -0.06
C PRO A 70 -3.68 16.23 0.92
N ASP A 71 -4.03 17.48 0.64
CA ASP A 71 -3.73 18.62 1.51
C ASP A 71 -4.51 18.58 2.83
N ASP A 72 -5.57 17.79 2.91
CA ASP A 72 -6.34 17.63 4.14
C ASP A 72 -5.66 16.67 5.12
N LEU A 73 -4.66 15.92 4.67
CA LEU A 73 -3.94 14.97 5.51
C LEU A 73 -2.80 15.68 6.25
N ALA A 74 -2.80 15.58 7.57
CA ALA A 74 -1.75 16.15 8.41
C ALA A 74 -0.53 15.23 8.48
N ALA A 75 -0.74 13.92 8.36
CA ALA A 75 0.32 12.92 8.45
C ALA A 75 -0.09 11.64 7.75
N LEU A 76 0.90 10.82 7.47
CA LEU A 76 0.74 9.52 6.83
C LEU A 76 1.52 8.47 7.62
N GLY A 77 0.83 7.43 8.07
CA GLY A 77 1.45 6.27 8.68
C GLY A 77 1.56 5.15 7.67
N ILE A 78 2.58 4.32 7.82
CA ILE A 78 2.80 3.18 6.93
C ILE A 78 3.14 1.97 7.78
N THR A 79 2.44 0.85 7.54
CA THR A 79 2.85 -0.45 8.04
C THR A 79 3.24 -1.33 6.86
N ASN A 80 4.31 -2.07 7.01
CA ASN A 80 4.92 -2.82 5.91
C ASN A 80 4.51 -4.29 5.90
N GLN A 81 4.81 -4.95 4.80
CA GLN A 81 4.80 -6.38 4.65
C GLN A 81 6.15 -6.90 5.13
N ARG A 82 6.17 -7.59 6.26
CA ARG A 82 7.42 -8.04 6.88
C ARG A 82 8.07 -9.17 6.10
N GLU A 83 9.39 -9.30 6.25
CA GLU A 83 10.20 -10.41 5.72
C GLU A 83 10.02 -10.56 4.21
N THR A 84 9.91 -9.44 3.50
CA THR A 84 9.81 -9.39 2.05
C THR A 84 10.97 -8.58 1.52
N SER A 85 11.70 -9.15 0.54
CA SER A 85 12.87 -8.50 -0.05
C SER A 85 12.54 -7.99 -1.44
N VAL A 86 12.88 -6.73 -1.70
CA VAL A 86 12.69 -6.07 -2.99
C VAL A 86 14.02 -5.52 -3.46
N LEU A 87 14.38 -5.81 -4.71
CA LEU A 87 15.57 -5.24 -5.36
C LEU A 87 15.13 -4.37 -6.53
N TRP A 88 15.69 -3.18 -6.62
CA TRP A 88 15.36 -2.28 -7.72
C TRP A 88 16.62 -1.56 -8.21
N ARG A 89 16.57 -1.07 -9.46
CA ARG A 89 17.64 -0.27 -10.01
C ARG A 89 17.58 1.14 -9.46
N ARG A 90 18.71 1.61 -8.94
CA ARG A 90 18.77 2.98 -8.42
C ARG A 90 18.49 4.01 -9.51
N SER A 91 18.98 3.75 -10.72
CA SER A 91 18.88 4.72 -11.83
C SER A 91 17.46 4.87 -12.38
N THR A 92 16.62 3.83 -12.29
CA THR A 92 15.27 3.85 -12.86
C THR A 92 14.16 3.76 -11.82
N GLY A 93 14.47 3.25 -10.64
CA GLY A 93 13.45 2.95 -9.62
C GLY A 93 12.64 1.70 -9.91
N LEU A 94 12.96 0.97 -10.97
CA LEU A 94 12.19 -0.21 -11.38
C LEU A 94 12.76 -1.48 -10.74
N PRO A 95 11.87 -2.43 -10.33
CA PRO A 95 12.32 -3.70 -9.78
C PRO A 95 13.11 -4.49 -10.83
N VAL A 96 14.14 -5.21 -10.39
CA VAL A 96 14.90 -6.11 -11.26
C VAL A 96 14.31 -7.52 -11.27
N MET A 97 13.45 -7.83 -10.31
CA MET A 97 12.78 -9.12 -10.18
C MET A 97 11.57 -8.95 -9.27
N ASN A 98 10.72 -9.96 -9.20
CA ASN A 98 9.62 -9.96 -8.23
C ASN A 98 10.17 -9.95 -6.81
N ALA A 99 9.38 -9.38 -5.88
CA ALA A 99 9.70 -9.42 -4.47
C ALA A 99 9.62 -10.85 -3.95
N ILE A 100 10.61 -11.23 -3.14
CA ILE A 100 10.65 -12.55 -2.50
C ILE A 100 9.95 -12.45 -1.16
N VAL A 101 8.96 -13.30 -0.95
CA VAL A 101 8.06 -13.24 0.19
C VAL A 101 8.29 -14.46 1.09
N TRP A 102 8.11 -14.26 2.39
CA TRP A 102 8.16 -15.35 3.35
C TRP A 102 7.01 -16.33 3.12
N GLN A 103 7.19 -17.53 3.57
CA GLN A 103 6.20 -18.61 3.47
C GLN A 103 5.42 -18.75 4.75
#